data_d4071e26bdb9db57eb0e53844506765d
#
_entry.id   d4071e26bdb9db57eb0e53844506765d
#
_cell.length_a   1.000
_cell.length_b   1.000
_cell.length_c   1.000
_cell.angle_alpha   90.00
_cell.angle_beta   90.00
_cell.angle_gamma   90.00
#
_symmetry.space_group_name_H-M   'P 1'
#
loop_
_entity.id
_entity.type
_entity.pdbx_description
1 polymer ?
#
loop_
_entity_poly.entity_id
_entity_poly.type
_entity_poly.pdbx_seq_one_letter_code
_entity_poly.pdbx_strand_id
1 'polypeptide(L)'
;RENEPNLSSDYQFGVLFRNSGFSSNPFRLVEKMSERFLSDGGEFIHESVQNIKPGEQENITLKLENREIQSERVLVAAGAWSHQLASQLGVKIPLETERGYHVTLNSKEGGPQNIVMEAAHKFMATPMEMGVRFAGTAEFAGLKTPANQTRAEILLKLGKKMYPQLENGESSDWMGHRPSLPDSRPVIDFCPNN
;
A
#
# COMPACT_ATOMS: atom_id res chain seq x y z
N ARG A 1 -21.56 -15.10 -14.39
CA ARG A 1 -22.61 -14.06 -14.45
C ARG A 1 -23.35 -13.91 -13.12
N GLU A 2 -23.73 -15.00 -12.45
CA GLU A 2 -24.42 -14.95 -11.14
C GLU A 2 -23.64 -14.14 -10.08
N ASN A 3 -22.31 -14.29 -10.04
CA ASN A 3 -21.46 -13.61 -9.04
C ASN A 3 -21.04 -12.19 -9.44
N GLU A 4 -21.09 -11.84 -10.72
CA GLU A 4 -20.70 -10.53 -11.27
C GLU A 4 -21.63 -10.14 -12.43
N PRO A 5 -22.87 -9.72 -12.12
CA PRO A 5 -23.88 -9.43 -13.15
C PRO A 5 -23.51 -8.23 -14.02
N ASN A 6 -22.81 -7.24 -13.47
CA ASN A 6 -22.44 -5.99 -14.14
C ASN A 6 -21.17 -6.09 -14.99
N LEU A 7 -20.46 -7.23 -14.92
CA LEU A 7 -19.24 -7.44 -15.69
C LEU A 7 -19.53 -7.45 -17.19
N SER A 8 -18.72 -6.72 -17.97
CA SER A 8 -18.85 -6.65 -19.44
C SER A 8 -18.96 -8.03 -20.09
N SER A 9 -19.75 -8.14 -21.15
CA SER A 9 -19.91 -9.36 -21.96
C SER A 9 -18.62 -9.81 -22.66
N ASP A 10 -17.64 -8.92 -22.77
CA ASP A 10 -16.33 -9.25 -23.33
C ASP A 10 -15.58 -10.30 -22.47
N TYR A 11 -15.91 -10.40 -21.17
CA TYR A 11 -15.33 -11.39 -20.25
C TYR A 11 -16.20 -12.64 -20.20
N GLN A 12 -15.83 -13.67 -20.94
CA GLN A 12 -16.63 -14.90 -21.09
C GLN A 12 -16.29 -15.98 -20.07
N PHE A 13 -15.07 -15.98 -19.56
CA PHE A 13 -14.56 -17.00 -18.63
C PHE A 13 -13.88 -16.35 -17.44
N GLY A 14 -13.97 -17.00 -16.28
CA GLY A 14 -13.31 -16.59 -15.05
C GLY A 14 -13.13 -17.74 -14.08
N VAL A 15 -12.24 -17.55 -13.11
CA VAL A 15 -12.03 -18.50 -12.01
C VAL A 15 -12.49 -17.82 -10.73
N LEU A 16 -13.35 -18.48 -9.98
CA LEU A 16 -13.84 -18.00 -8.68
C LEU A 16 -13.06 -18.64 -7.54
N PHE A 17 -12.38 -17.79 -6.74
CA PHE A 17 -11.74 -18.21 -5.50
C PHE A 17 -12.69 -18.00 -4.31
N ARG A 18 -13.43 -19.03 -3.93
CA ARG A 18 -14.53 -18.95 -2.93
C ARG A 18 -14.05 -18.57 -1.52
N ASN A 19 -12.81 -18.90 -1.19
CA ASN A 19 -12.24 -18.68 0.15
C ASN A 19 -11.34 -17.40 0.20
N SER A 20 -11.51 -16.50 -0.75
CA SER A 20 -10.82 -15.21 -0.77
C SER A 20 -11.69 -14.11 -0.18
N GLY A 21 -11.04 -13.10 0.35
CA GLY A 21 -11.69 -11.91 0.86
C GLY A 21 -10.88 -10.65 0.54
N PHE A 22 -11.45 -9.50 0.88
CA PHE A 22 -10.77 -8.21 0.73
C PHE A 22 -11.18 -7.26 1.86
N SER A 23 -10.37 -6.23 2.08
CA SER A 23 -10.73 -5.12 2.97
C SER A 23 -11.48 -4.05 2.17
N SER A 24 -12.70 -3.73 2.58
CA SER A 24 -13.50 -2.67 1.97
C SER A 24 -12.97 -1.26 2.31
N ASN A 25 -12.19 -1.14 3.39
CA ASN A 25 -11.55 0.11 3.81
C ASN A 25 -10.27 -0.17 4.60
N PRO A 26 -9.11 -0.37 3.93
CA PRO A 26 -7.84 -0.61 4.61
C PRO A 26 -7.35 0.60 5.42
N PHE A 27 -7.71 1.83 5.03
CA PHE A 27 -7.37 3.02 5.80
C PHE A 27 -8.04 3.00 7.17
N ARG A 28 -9.36 2.74 7.23
CA ARG A 28 -10.10 2.64 8.49
C ARG A 28 -9.56 1.54 9.40
N LEU A 29 -9.08 0.43 8.83
CA LEU A 29 -8.44 -0.62 9.62
C LEU A 29 -7.21 -0.08 10.36
N VAL A 30 -6.29 0.60 9.63
CA VAL A 30 -5.08 1.18 10.22
C VAL A 30 -5.43 2.28 11.22
N GLU A 31 -6.42 3.12 10.92
CA GLU A 31 -6.93 4.16 11.83
C GLU A 31 -7.40 3.56 13.17
N LYS A 32 -8.20 2.48 13.11
CA LYS A 32 -8.67 1.79 14.34
C LYS A 32 -7.54 1.10 15.11
N MET A 33 -6.54 0.57 14.44
CA MET A 33 -5.35 0.05 15.10
C MET A 33 -4.57 1.17 15.80
N SER A 34 -4.45 2.33 15.18
CA SER A 34 -3.80 3.51 15.75
C SER A 34 -4.54 4.05 16.99
N GLU A 35 -5.88 4.18 16.90
CA GLU A 35 -6.72 4.57 18.03
C GLU A 35 -6.54 3.60 19.21
N ARG A 36 -6.49 2.30 18.92
CA ARG A 36 -6.28 1.28 19.95
C ARG A 36 -4.91 1.41 20.60
N PHE A 37 -3.85 1.59 19.81
CA PHE A 37 -2.50 1.81 20.30
C PHE A 37 -2.43 3.01 21.26
N LEU A 38 -3.03 4.14 20.89
CA LEU A 38 -3.09 5.32 21.73
C LEU A 38 -3.88 5.07 23.02
N SER A 39 -5.01 4.35 22.95
CA SER A 39 -5.83 4.01 24.13
C SER A 39 -5.12 3.07 25.10
N ASP A 40 -4.21 2.25 24.61
CA ASP A 40 -3.37 1.35 25.41
C ASP A 40 -2.14 2.06 26.01
N GLY A 41 -2.03 3.40 25.86
CA GLY A 41 -0.96 4.22 26.42
C GLY A 41 0.23 4.42 25.48
N GLY A 42 0.12 4.05 24.22
CA GLY A 42 1.11 4.36 23.20
C GLY A 42 1.17 5.85 22.89
N GLU A 43 2.31 6.31 22.43
CA GLU A 43 2.51 7.69 21.97
C GLU A 43 2.80 7.71 20.47
N PHE A 44 2.12 8.59 19.73
CA PHE A 44 2.35 8.81 18.32
C PHE A 44 3.12 10.13 18.10
N ILE A 45 4.34 10.02 17.59
CA ILE A 45 5.21 11.17 17.29
C ILE A 45 5.23 11.40 15.80
N HIS A 46 4.67 12.51 15.35
CA HIS A 46 4.58 12.87 13.94
C HIS A 46 5.85 13.58 13.46
N GLU A 47 6.99 12.90 13.54
CA GLU A 47 8.29 13.40 13.12
C GLU A 47 9.06 12.31 12.35
N SER A 48 9.95 12.72 11.46
CA SER A 48 10.79 11.80 10.70
C SER A 48 12.07 11.46 11.46
N VAL A 49 12.38 10.16 11.58
CA VAL A 49 13.68 9.70 12.08
C VAL A 49 14.72 9.89 10.98
N GLN A 50 15.71 10.74 11.23
CA GLN A 50 16.78 11.04 10.29
C GLN A 50 18.01 10.14 10.48
N ASN A 51 18.26 9.73 11.74
CA ASN A 51 19.42 8.92 12.07
C ASN A 51 19.11 7.95 13.21
N ILE A 52 19.72 6.77 13.15
CA ILE A 52 19.73 5.76 14.21
C ILE A 52 21.17 5.50 14.60
N LYS A 53 21.48 5.58 15.88
CA LYS A 53 22.81 5.29 16.41
C LYS A 53 22.72 4.34 17.61
N PRO A 54 23.51 3.27 17.64
CA PRO A 54 23.76 2.56 18.89
C PRO A 54 24.36 3.54 19.90
N GLY A 55 23.82 3.54 21.10
CA GLY A 55 24.31 4.33 22.22
C GLY A 55 25.15 3.52 23.18
N GLU A 56 25.51 4.12 24.32
CA GLU A 56 26.13 3.45 25.43
C GLU A 56 25.07 2.70 26.27
N GLN A 57 25.45 1.62 26.97
CA GLN A 57 24.60 0.85 27.88
C GLN A 57 23.33 0.28 27.22
N GLU A 58 23.47 -0.29 26.03
CA GLU A 58 22.35 -0.93 25.27
C GLU A 58 21.21 0.00 24.87
N ASN A 59 21.40 1.33 24.97
CA ASN A 59 20.44 2.30 24.48
C ASN A 59 20.67 2.63 22.99
N ILE A 60 19.58 2.96 22.31
CA ILE A 60 19.59 3.37 20.90
C ILE A 60 19.10 4.81 20.84
N THR A 61 19.86 5.69 20.19
CA THR A 61 19.49 7.08 19.98
C THR A 61 18.87 7.26 18.59
N LEU A 62 17.65 7.76 18.57
CA LEU A 62 16.96 8.19 17.37
C LEU A 62 17.07 9.71 17.25
N LYS A 63 17.68 10.20 16.17
CA LYS A 63 17.73 11.63 15.88
C LYS A 63 16.53 11.98 14.97
N LEU A 64 15.67 12.86 15.48
CA LEU A 64 14.61 13.50 14.75
C LEU A 64 15.07 14.86 14.22
N GLU A 65 14.18 15.66 13.69
CA GLU A 65 14.53 16.96 13.12
C GLU A 65 15.04 17.94 14.20
N ASN A 66 14.36 18.01 15.35
CA ASN A 66 14.63 19.02 16.39
C ASN A 66 14.98 18.43 17.76
N ARG A 67 14.99 17.11 17.90
CA ARG A 67 15.26 16.43 19.18
C ARG A 67 15.83 15.03 18.97
N GLU A 68 16.26 14.44 20.07
CA GLU A 68 16.68 13.05 20.14
C GLU A 68 15.79 12.26 21.10
N ILE A 69 15.57 10.99 20.78
CA ILE A 69 14.85 10.05 21.63
C ILE A 69 15.80 8.88 21.91
N GLN A 70 15.83 8.45 23.15
CA GLN A 70 16.54 7.26 23.56
C GLN A 70 15.55 6.12 23.82
N SER A 71 15.91 4.92 23.40
CA SER A 71 15.10 3.73 23.58
C SER A 71 15.99 2.51 23.74
N GLU A 72 15.54 1.54 24.55
CA GLU A 72 16.23 0.24 24.68
C GLU A 72 16.05 -0.62 23.43
N ARG A 73 14.97 -0.44 22.71
CA ARG A 73 14.64 -1.23 21.51
C ARG A 73 14.02 -0.36 20.44
N VAL A 74 14.37 -0.62 19.19
CA VAL A 74 13.83 0.07 18.02
C VAL A 74 13.44 -0.94 16.96
N LEU A 75 12.19 -0.86 16.49
CA LEU A 75 11.73 -1.60 15.33
C LEU A 75 11.70 -0.69 14.11
N VAL A 76 12.51 -1.00 13.09
CA VAL A 76 12.49 -0.28 11.81
C VAL A 76 11.41 -0.90 10.92
N ALA A 77 10.27 -0.23 10.81
CA ALA A 77 9.12 -0.62 9.99
C ALA A 77 8.69 0.51 9.05
N ALA A 78 9.67 1.19 8.42
CA ALA A 78 9.47 2.39 7.61
C ALA A 78 9.17 2.08 6.12
N GLY A 79 8.64 0.89 5.80
CA GLY A 79 8.27 0.52 4.43
C GLY A 79 9.44 0.67 3.45
N ALA A 80 9.22 1.33 2.32
CA ALA A 80 10.22 1.51 1.28
C ALA A 80 11.43 2.38 1.72
N TRP A 81 11.34 3.07 2.85
CA TRP A 81 12.45 3.87 3.43
C TRP A 81 13.28 3.10 4.45
N SER A 82 12.88 1.88 4.83
CA SER A 82 13.58 1.08 5.86
C SER A 82 15.05 0.84 5.53
N HIS A 83 15.41 0.66 4.24
CA HIS A 83 16.80 0.42 3.85
C HIS A 83 17.74 1.58 4.19
N GLN A 84 17.23 2.84 4.18
CA GLN A 84 18.01 4.02 4.50
C GLN A 84 18.41 4.05 5.98
N LEU A 85 17.50 3.64 6.87
CA LEU A 85 17.76 3.54 8.30
C LEU A 85 18.61 2.32 8.63
N ALA A 86 18.31 1.16 8.03
CA ALA A 86 19.09 -0.07 8.23
C ALA A 86 20.55 0.08 7.77
N SER A 87 20.81 0.82 6.69
CA SER A 87 22.17 1.04 6.19
C SER A 87 23.05 1.82 7.17
N GLN A 88 22.46 2.67 8.01
CA GLN A 88 23.20 3.41 9.06
C GLN A 88 23.69 2.48 10.17
N LEU A 89 23.04 1.32 10.31
CA LEU A 89 23.43 0.24 11.23
C LEU A 89 24.32 -0.83 10.57
N GLY A 90 24.82 -0.55 9.35
CA GLY A 90 25.67 -1.46 8.60
C GLY A 90 24.94 -2.59 7.88
N VAL A 91 23.60 -2.59 7.90
CA VAL A 91 22.77 -3.61 7.25
C VAL A 91 22.36 -3.17 5.85
N LYS A 92 22.72 -3.96 4.84
CA LYS A 92 22.33 -3.71 3.45
C LYS A 92 21.13 -4.58 3.09
N ILE A 93 19.99 -3.95 2.87
CA ILE A 93 18.78 -4.63 2.41
C ILE A 93 18.55 -4.22 0.95
N PRO A 94 18.47 -5.16 -0.02
CA PRO A 94 18.24 -4.85 -1.43
C PRO A 94 16.76 -4.53 -1.68
N LEU A 95 16.27 -3.53 -0.96
CA LEU A 95 14.89 -3.08 -1.00
C LEU A 95 14.72 -2.04 -2.09
N GLU A 96 13.80 -2.28 -3.01
CA GLU A 96 13.40 -1.33 -4.05
C GLU A 96 11.94 -0.90 -3.83
N THR A 97 11.61 0.28 -4.30
CA THR A 97 10.22 0.72 -4.29
C THR A 97 9.50 0.32 -5.57
N GLU A 98 8.50 -0.53 -5.43
CA GLU A 98 7.55 -0.83 -6.49
C GLU A 98 6.33 0.07 -6.32
N ARG A 99 6.22 1.10 -7.16
CA ARG A 99 5.15 2.09 -7.08
C ARG A 99 3.86 1.50 -7.64
N GLY A 100 2.85 1.41 -6.79
CA GLY A 100 1.51 0.98 -7.17
C GLY A 100 0.58 2.17 -7.33
N TYR A 101 -0.33 2.08 -8.29
CA TYR A 101 -1.32 3.12 -8.56
C TYR A 101 -2.73 2.60 -8.39
N HIS A 102 -3.63 3.45 -7.95
CA HIS A 102 -5.05 3.19 -8.06
C HIS A 102 -5.83 4.47 -8.38
N VAL A 103 -7.02 4.27 -8.91
CA VAL A 103 -8.05 5.28 -9.01
C VAL A 103 -9.31 4.77 -8.32
N THR A 104 -9.94 5.61 -7.52
CA THR A 104 -11.22 5.31 -6.88
C THR A 104 -12.29 6.21 -7.50
N LEU A 105 -13.33 5.59 -8.02
CA LEU A 105 -14.51 6.27 -8.54
C LEU A 105 -15.60 6.28 -7.45
N ASN A 106 -16.07 7.44 -7.06
CA ASN A 106 -17.12 7.59 -6.04
C ASN A 106 -18.49 7.24 -6.61
N SER A 107 -18.64 5.98 -7.01
CA SER A 107 -19.89 5.35 -7.43
C SER A 107 -19.79 3.85 -7.19
N LYS A 108 -20.92 3.19 -6.91
CA LYS A 108 -21.02 1.75 -6.72
C LYS A 108 -22.00 1.11 -7.69
N GLU A 109 -22.95 1.88 -8.19
CA GLU A 109 -24.00 1.39 -9.05
C GLU A 109 -23.43 0.95 -10.40
N GLY A 110 -23.77 -0.27 -10.81
CA GLY A 110 -23.20 -0.88 -12.00
C GLY A 110 -21.78 -1.42 -11.86
N GLY A 111 -21.20 -1.35 -10.66
CA GLY A 111 -19.84 -1.82 -10.36
C GLY A 111 -19.74 -3.29 -9.93
N PRO A 112 -18.54 -3.71 -9.49
CA PRO A 112 -18.27 -5.06 -9.01
C PRO A 112 -18.98 -5.37 -7.69
N GLN A 113 -19.41 -6.63 -7.53
CA GLN A 113 -19.91 -7.16 -6.25
C GLN A 113 -18.79 -7.82 -5.44
N ASN A 114 -17.78 -8.35 -6.11
CA ASN A 114 -16.59 -8.96 -5.53
C ASN A 114 -15.34 -8.29 -6.05
N ILE A 115 -14.18 -8.66 -5.50
CA ILE A 115 -12.92 -8.28 -6.12
C ILE A 115 -12.73 -9.06 -7.42
N VAL A 116 -12.51 -8.38 -8.52
CA VAL A 116 -12.30 -9.00 -9.83
C VAL A 116 -10.96 -8.57 -10.39
N MET A 117 -10.10 -9.55 -10.69
CA MET A 117 -8.81 -9.33 -11.34
C MET A 117 -8.93 -9.58 -12.84
N GLU A 118 -8.56 -8.59 -13.62
CA GLU A 118 -8.42 -8.72 -15.06
C GLU A 118 -6.99 -9.17 -15.40
N ALA A 119 -6.87 -10.36 -16.01
CA ALA A 119 -5.59 -11.04 -16.15
C ALA A 119 -4.67 -10.43 -17.24
N ALA A 120 -5.24 -9.91 -18.34
CA ALA A 120 -4.45 -9.41 -19.47
C ALA A 120 -3.73 -8.11 -19.13
N HIS A 121 -4.39 -7.15 -18.47
CA HIS A 121 -3.79 -5.88 -18.06
C HIS A 121 -3.36 -5.88 -16.59
N LYS A 122 -3.58 -6.98 -15.86
CA LYS A 122 -3.14 -7.18 -14.46
C LYS A 122 -3.59 -6.06 -13.51
N PHE A 123 -4.87 -5.70 -13.59
CA PHE A 123 -5.50 -4.78 -12.65
C PHE A 123 -6.68 -5.40 -11.94
N MET A 124 -7.08 -4.82 -10.81
CA MET A 124 -8.20 -5.28 -9.99
C MET A 124 -9.27 -4.20 -9.90
N ALA A 125 -10.53 -4.62 -9.99
CA ALA A 125 -11.68 -3.83 -9.59
C ALA A 125 -12.16 -4.33 -8.22
N THR A 126 -12.27 -3.42 -7.26
CA THR A 126 -12.63 -3.75 -5.87
C THR A 126 -13.77 -2.86 -5.40
N PRO A 127 -14.89 -3.43 -4.89
CA PRO A 127 -15.93 -2.65 -4.24
C PRO A 127 -15.41 -2.16 -2.87
N MET A 128 -15.28 -0.84 -2.73
CA MET A 128 -14.83 -0.18 -1.51
C MET A 128 -15.99 0.51 -0.81
N GLU A 129 -15.82 0.92 0.44
CA GLU A 129 -16.82 1.75 1.14
C GLU A 129 -17.10 3.07 0.42
N MET A 130 -16.06 3.68 -0.14
CA MET A 130 -16.13 4.96 -0.82
C MET A 130 -16.45 4.89 -2.31
N GLY A 131 -16.67 3.70 -2.86
CA GLY A 131 -16.95 3.54 -4.30
C GLY A 131 -16.25 2.33 -4.90
N VAL A 132 -15.86 2.40 -6.16
CA VAL A 132 -15.11 1.33 -6.85
C VAL A 132 -13.66 1.75 -7.04
N ARG A 133 -12.72 0.90 -6.61
CA ARG A 133 -11.29 1.11 -6.79
C ARG A 133 -10.77 0.22 -7.92
N PHE A 134 -10.09 0.84 -8.88
CA PHE A 134 -9.30 0.15 -9.89
C PHE A 134 -7.83 0.30 -9.52
N ALA A 135 -7.18 -0.82 -9.17
CA ALA A 135 -5.79 -0.84 -8.72
C ALA A 135 -4.96 -1.76 -9.60
N GLY A 136 -3.76 -1.34 -9.92
CA GLY A 136 -2.86 -2.15 -10.75
C GLY A 136 -1.60 -1.39 -11.05
N THR A 137 -0.89 -1.88 -12.05
CA THR A 137 0.39 -1.37 -12.53
C THR A 137 1.52 -1.42 -11.48
N ALA A 138 2.71 -1.65 -11.93
CA ALA A 138 3.94 -1.55 -11.15
C ALA A 138 4.90 -0.61 -11.89
N GLU A 139 5.58 0.24 -11.14
CA GLU A 139 6.57 1.15 -11.67
C GLU A 139 7.80 1.18 -10.77
N PHE A 140 8.96 0.94 -11.35
CA PHE A 140 10.26 1.07 -10.68
C PHE A 140 10.88 2.41 -11.08
N ALA A 141 10.70 3.42 -10.24
CA ALA A 141 11.17 4.79 -10.51
C ALA A 141 11.76 5.46 -9.26
N GLY A 142 12.11 4.67 -8.25
CA GLY A 142 12.67 5.15 -7.00
C GLY A 142 11.69 6.00 -6.19
N LEU A 143 12.18 6.54 -5.08
CA LEU A 143 11.35 7.26 -4.10
C LEU A 143 11.08 8.72 -4.49
N LYS A 144 11.92 9.33 -5.34
CA LYS A 144 11.92 10.79 -5.58
C LYS A 144 11.20 11.23 -6.86
N THR A 145 11.00 10.32 -7.81
CA THR A 145 10.35 10.65 -9.08
C THR A 145 8.87 11.01 -8.84
N PRO A 146 8.34 12.07 -9.46
CA PRO A 146 6.91 12.40 -9.37
C PRO A 146 6.02 11.25 -9.82
N ALA A 147 4.77 11.23 -9.34
CA ALA A 147 3.77 10.24 -9.75
C ALA A 147 3.41 10.41 -11.25
N ASN A 148 3.22 9.29 -11.93
CA ASN A 148 2.80 9.27 -13.33
C ASN A 148 1.27 9.19 -13.41
N GLN A 149 0.62 10.34 -13.58
CA GLN A 149 -0.85 10.47 -13.63
C GLN A 149 -1.50 9.61 -14.74
N THR A 150 -0.82 9.44 -15.88
CA THR A 150 -1.33 8.64 -16.99
C THR A 150 -1.66 7.19 -16.58
N ARG A 151 -0.99 6.66 -15.54
CA ARG A 151 -1.28 5.31 -15.03
C ARG A 151 -2.65 5.21 -14.40
N ALA A 152 -3.07 6.22 -13.64
CA ALA A 152 -4.40 6.30 -13.05
C ALA A 152 -5.49 6.46 -14.13
N GLU A 153 -5.24 7.30 -15.14
CA GLU A 153 -6.16 7.48 -16.28
C GLU A 153 -6.37 6.17 -17.05
N ILE A 154 -5.31 5.41 -17.30
CA ILE A 154 -5.40 4.09 -17.95
C ILE A 154 -6.24 3.13 -17.10
N LEU A 155 -6.02 3.07 -15.79
CA LEU A 155 -6.80 2.22 -14.88
C LEU A 155 -8.28 2.58 -14.90
N LEU A 156 -8.63 3.85 -14.89
CA LEU A 156 -10.00 4.31 -14.98
C LEU A 156 -10.65 3.90 -16.31
N LYS A 157 -9.94 4.08 -17.43
CA LYS A 157 -10.40 3.68 -18.76
C LYS A 157 -10.65 2.18 -18.87
N LEU A 158 -9.74 1.36 -18.34
CA LEU A 158 -9.87 -0.10 -18.31
C LEU A 158 -11.02 -0.52 -17.39
N GLY A 159 -11.16 0.10 -16.23
CA GLY A 159 -12.23 -0.15 -15.29
C GLY A 159 -13.62 0.13 -15.87
N LYS A 160 -13.78 1.27 -16.57
CA LYS A 160 -15.04 1.59 -17.27
C LYS A 160 -15.33 0.65 -18.42
N LYS A 161 -14.32 0.13 -19.11
CA LYS A 161 -14.52 -0.92 -20.11
C LYS A 161 -14.97 -2.25 -19.46
N MET A 162 -14.42 -2.55 -18.29
CA MET A 162 -14.75 -3.77 -17.55
C MET A 162 -16.16 -3.71 -16.96
N TYR A 163 -16.61 -2.54 -16.50
CA TYR A 163 -17.94 -2.27 -15.96
C TYR A 163 -18.60 -1.13 -16.70
N PRO A 164 -19.17 -1.39 -17.90
CA PRO A 164 -19.75 -0.32 -18.75
C PRO A 164 -20.94 0.41 -18.14
N GLN A 165 -21.63 -0.24 -17.19
CA GLN A 165 -22.79 0.31 -16.49
C GLN A 165 -22.43 1.10 -15.22
N LEU A 166 -21.14 1.09 -14.84
CA LEU A 166 -20.69 1.84 -13.68
C LEU A 166 -20.91 3.34 -13.91
N GLU A 167 -21.73 3.94 -13.07
CA GLU A 167 -22.06 5.34 -13.14
C GLU A 167 -20.83 6.24 -13.08
N ASN A 168 -20.95 7.40 -13.73
CA ASN A 168 -19.93 8.44 -13.63
C ASN A 168 -20.01 9.10 -12.27
N GLY A 169 -18.85 9.22 -11.61
CA GLY A 169 -18.69 9.89 -10.33
C GLY A 169 -17.36 10.63 -10.31
N GLU A 170 -17.13 11.39 -9.24
CA GLU A 170 -15.82 11.97 -9.00
C GLU A 170 -14.79 10.87 -8.83
N SER A 171 -13.61 11.05 -9.41
CA SER A 171 -12.50 10.12 -9.28
C SER A 171 -11.34 10.75 -8.52
N SER A 172 -10.71 9.95 -7.69
CA SER A 172 -9.46 10.30 -7.01
C SER A 172 -8.40 9.26 -7.34
N ASP A 173 -7.21 9.72 -7.63
CA ASP A 173 -6.04 8.88 -7.89
C ASP A 173 -5.08 8.88 -6.70
N TRP A 174 -4.30 7.83 -6.61
CA TRP A 174 -3.29 7.68 -5.57
C TRP A 174 -2.14 6.80 -6.05
N MET A 175 -0.94 7.13 -5.60
CA MET A 175 0.26 6.34 -5.79
C MET A 175 0.91 6.04 -4.44
N GLY A 176 1.34 4.80 -4.25
CA GLY A 176 2.07 4.38 -3.05
C GLY A 176 3.33 3.59 -3.35
N HIS A 177 4.26 3.66 -2.41
CA HIS A 177 5.55 2.98 -2.47
C HIS A 177 5.46 1.62 -1.77
N ARG A 178 5.37 0.55 -2.55
CA ARG A 178 5.41 -0.81 -2.03
C ARG A 178 6.86 -1.22 -1.80
N PRO A 179 7.25 -1.60 -0.57
CA PRO A 179 8.59 -2.13 -0.32
C PRO A 179 8.73 -3.52 -0.94
N SER A 180 9.59 -3.67 -1.93
CA SER A 180 9.77 -4.94 -2.63
C SER A 180 11.21 -5.43 -2.52
N LEU A 181 11.36 -6.74 -2.33
CA LEU A 181 12.63 -7.44 -2.35
C LEU A 181 12.69 -8.34 -3.60
N PRO A 182 13.88 -8.66 -4.13
CA PRO A 182 14.01 -9.45 -5.36
C PRO A 182 13.33 -10.82 -5.31
N ASP A 183 13.25 -11.42 -4.12
CA ASP A 183 12.60 -12.72 -3.88
C ASP A 183 11.14 -12.60 -3.39
N SER A 184 10.62 -11.36 -3.27
CA SER A 184 9.28 -11.05 -2.77
C SER A 184 8.99 -11.58 -1.35
N ARG A 185 10.02 -11.80 -0.52
CA ARG A 185 9.87 -12.25 0.86
C ARG A 185 10.07 -11.09 1.85
N PRO A 186 9.35 -11.06 2.98
CA PRO A 186 9.59 -10.07 4.02
C PRO A 186 10.94 -10.35 4.72
N VAL A 187 11.64 -9.29 5.11
CA VAL A 187 12.78 -9.37 6.04
C VAL A 187 12.25 -9.10 7.44
N ILE A 188 12.41 -10.08 8.34
CA ILE A 188 12.09 -9.96 9.77
C ILE A 188 13.28 -10.57 10.51
N ASP A 189 14.17 -9.71 11.00
CA ASP A 189 15.40 -10.14 11.64
C ASP A 189 15.94 -9.06 12.59
N PHE A 190 16.88 -9.43 13.42
CA PHE A 190 17.64 -8.52 14.28
C PHE A 190 18.84 -7.94 13.52
N CYS A 191 19.21 -6.71 13.89
CA CYS A 191 20.44 -6.12 13.37
C CYS A 191 21.65 -6.94 13.90
N PRO A 192 22.59 -7.37 13.04
CA PRO A 192 23.66 -8.29 13.44
C PRO A 192 24.64 -7.72 14.49
N ASN A 193 24.61 -6.44 14.72
CA ASN A 193 25.52 -5.76 15.65
C ASN A 193 24.82 -5.28 16.94
N ASN A 194 23.62 -5.79 17.21
CA ASN A 194 22.84 -5.44 18.42
C ASN A 194 22.35 -6.69 19.12
#